data_c52e2477ee788facabdec3918617883f
#
_entry.id   c52e2477ee788facabdec3918617883f
#
_cell.length_a   1.000
_cell.length_b   1.000
_cell.length_c   1.000
_cell.angle_alpha   90.00
_cell.angle_beta   90.00
_cell.angle_gamma   90.00
#
_symmetry.space_group_name_H-M   'P 1'
#
loop_
_entity.id
_entity.type
_entity.pdbx_description
1 polymer ?
#
loop_
_entity_poly.entity_id
_entity_poly.type
_entity_poly.pdbx_seq_one_letter_code
_entity_poly.pdbx_strand_id
1 'polypeptide(L)'
;HLMFDFYNRARQSNVNIIVSGPSLPSELEIMKDIKTRLSLATVFQLEALNDEQTKEALNNQMSERNMSIDEKVYSYLFKHYSRDISLLLKAIDRLDEASMQAKQSISIPLAKKILDI
;
A
#
# COMPACT_ATOMS: atom_id res chain seq x y z
N HIS A 1 -8.41 13.54 22.30
CA HIS A 1 -9.78 13.63 22.90
C HIS A 1 -10.83 13.10 21.92
N LEU A 2 -10.80 13.49 20.64
CA LEU A 2 -11.75 13.01 19.63
C LEU A 2 -11.68 11.48 19.45
N MET A 3 -10.47 10.92 19.42
CA MET A 3 -10.28 9.48 19.26
C MET A 3 -10.81 8.70 20.46
N PHE A 4 -10.62 9.24 21.67
CA PHE A 4 -11.12 8.65 22.91
C PHE A 4 -12.65 8.63 22.95
N ASP A 5 -13.28 9.74 22.60
CA ASP A 5 -14.74 9.85 22.54
C ASP A 5 -15.32 8.92 21.48
N PHE A 6 -14.70 8.87 20.30
CA PHE A 6 -15.09 7.98 19.22
C PHE A 6 -15.01 6.51 19.63
N TYR A 7 -13.91 6.11 20.28
CA TYR A 7 -13.70 4.75 20.77
C TYR A 7 -14.79 4.36 21.77
N ASN A 8 -15.07 5.23 22.73
CA ASN A 8 -16.07 4.96 23.75
C ASN A 8 -17.50 4.85 23.16
N ARG A 9 -17.86 5.72 22.21
CA ARG A 9 -19.14 5.67 21.50
C ARG A 9 -19.29 4.38 20.72
N ALA A 10 -18.28 3.99 19.99
CA ALA A 10 -18.31 2.78 19.19
C ALA A 10 -18.45 1.53 20.07
N ARG A 11 -17.74 1.50 21.19
CA ARG A 11 -17.85 0.40 22.16
C ARG A 11 -19.23 0.31 22.79
N GLN A 12 -19.82 1.44 23.16
CA GLN A 12 -21.18 1.49 23.72
C GLN A 12 -22.25 1.07 22.71
N SER A 13 -22.02 1.36 21.45
CA SER A 13 -22.92 1.01 20.34
C SER A 13 -22.65 -0.38 19.76
N ASN A 14 -21.73 -1.16 20.33
CA ASN A 14 -21.36 -2.49 19.87
C ASN A 14 -20.81 -2.52 18.43
N VAL A 15 -20.12 -1.47 18.04
CA VAL A 15 -19.51 -1.34 16.72
C VAL A 15 -18.06 -1.85 16.76
N ASN A 16 -17.67 -2.64 15.78
CA ASN A 16 -16.29 -3.07 15.62
C ASN A 16 -15.42 -1.92 15.10
N ILE A 17 -14.24 -1.75 15.72
CA ILE A 17 -13.27 -0.76 15.30
C ILE A 17 -11.99 -1.47 14.86
N ILE A 18 -11.47 -1.06 13.69
CA ILE A 18 -10.15 -1.45 13.22
C ILE A 18 -9.29 -0.20 13.14
N VAL A 19 -8.14 -0.23 13.80
CA VAL A 19 -7.19 0.88 13.85
C VAL A 19 -5.86 0.42 13.26
N SER A 20 -5.27 1.22 12.40
CA SER A 20 -3.93 0.99 11.88
C SER A 20 -2.98 2.11 12.30
N GLY A 21 -1.71 1.78 12.46
CA GLY A 21 -0.70 2.74 12.86
C GLY A 21 0.72 2.22 12.59
N PRO A 22 1.73 3.08 12.72
CA PRO A 22 3.11 2.76 12.34
C PRO A 22 3.84 1.86 13.34
N SER A 23 3.31 1.69 14.56
CA SER A 23 3.96 0.95 15.63
C SER A 23 2.93 0.33 16.56
N LEU A 24 3.40 -0.46 17.55
CA LEU A 24 2.54 -1.02 18.58
C LEU A 24 1.77 0.09 19.31
N PRO A 25 0.53 -0.17 19.77
CA PRO A 25 -0.22 0.83 20.54
C PRO A 25 0.53 1.35 21.76
N SER A 26 1.31 0.50 22.43
CA SER A 26 2.14 0.88 23.58
C SER A 26 3.28 1.85 23.24
N GLU A 27 3.70 1.90 22.00
CA GLU A 27 4.80 2.75 21.50
C GLU A 27 4.31 4.07 20.89
N LEU A 28 3.01 4.25 20.74
CA LEU A 28 2.44 5.46 20.17
C LEU A 28 2.51 6.63 21.14
N GLU A 29 2.80 7.82 20.64
CA GLU A 29 2.78 9.07 21.41
C GLU A 29 1.37 9.64 21.48
N ILE A 30 0.49 8.96 22.19
CA ILE A 30 -0.92 9.33 22.37
C ILE A 30 -1.30 9.27 23.85
N MET A 31 -2.50 9.73 24.18
CA MET A 31 -3.01 9.67 25.55
C MET A 31 -2.93 8.25 26.12
N LYS A 32 -2.50 8.15 27.38
CA LYS A 32 -2.34 6.88 28.10
C LYS A 32 -3.60 6.02 28.08
N ASP A 33 -4.76 6.64 28.26
CA ASP A 33 -6.04 5.92 28.27
C ASP A 33 -6.34 5.28 26.91
N ILE A 34 -6.02 5.96 25.81
CA ILE A 34 -6.17 5.42 24.45
C ILE A 34 -5.19 4.29 24.23
N LYS A 35 -3.92 4.45 24.62
CA LYS A 35 -2.91 3.38 24.56
C LYS A 35 -3.38 2.11 25.24
N THR A 36 -3.88 2.24 26.47
CA THR A 36 -4.36 1.11 27.26
C THR A 36 -5.49 0.39 26.55
N ARG A 37 -6.45 1.14 26.02
CA ARG A 37 -7.61 0.58 25.32
C ARG A 37 -7.24 -0.08 24.01
N LEU A 38 -6.37 0.54 23.20
CA LEU A 38 -5.87 -0.05 21.97
C LEU A 38 -5.04 -1.31 22.23
N SER A 39 -4.29 -1.33 23.33
CA SER A 39 -3.49 -2.49 23.74
C SER A 39 -4.33 -3.69 24.18
N LEU A 40 -5.60 -3.47 24.57
CA LEU A 40 -6.54 -4.55 24.88
C LEU A 40 -7.12 -5.20 23.62
N ALA A 41 -7.03 -4.55 22.47
CA ALA A 41 -7.48 -5.11 21.21
C ALA A 41 -6.53 -6.24 20.73
N THR A 42 -7.00 -7.06 19.81
CA THR A 42 -6.12 -7.99 19.11
C THR A 42 -5.19 -7.20 18.19
N VAL A 43 -3.88 -7.33 18.41
CA VAL A 43 -2.87 -6.60 17.66
C VAL A 43 -2.27 -7.53 16.60
N PHE A 44 -2.27 -7.08 15.35
CA PHE A 44 -1.61 -7.74 14.24
C PHE A 44 -0.47 -6.87 13.72
N GLN A 45 0.67 -7.49 13.46
CA GLN A 45 1.77 -6.83 12.79
C GLN A 45 1.70 -7.13 11.30
N LEU A 46 1.72 -6.08 10.49
CA LEU A 46 1.86 -6.21 9.04
C LEU A 46 3.34 -6.16 8.68
N GLU A 47 3.80 -7.21 8.03
CA GLU A 47 5.17 -7.29 7.54
C GLU A 47 5.25 -6.75 6.11
N ALA A 48 6.41 -6.16 5.78
CA ALA A 48 6.68 -5.72 4.42
C ALA A 48 6.72 -6.93 3.48
N LEU A 49 6.18 -6.75 2.27
CA LEU A 49 6.20 -7.77 1.23
C LEU A 49 7.62 -7.93 0.67
N ASN A 50 8.01 -9.17 0.39
CA ASN A 50 9.20 -9.44 -0.40
C ASN A 50 8.92 -9.20 -1.90
N ASP A 51 9.94 -9.31 -2.77
CA ASP A 51 9.80 -9.04 -4.19
C ASP A 51 8.76 -9.93 -4.88
N GLU A 52 8.71 -11.22 -4.56
CA GLU A 52 7.73 -12.16 -5.13
C GLU A 52 6.30 -11.84 -4.69
N GLN A 53 6.11 -11.55 -3.41
CA GLN A 53 4.81 -11.14 -2.88
C GLN A 53 4.36 -9.80 -3.46
N THR A 54 5.30 -8.87 -3.66
CA THR A 54 5.01 -7.58 -4.29
C THR A 54 4.57 -7.76 -5.74
N LYS A 55 5.25 -8.61 -6.51
CA LYS A 55 4.84 -8.97 -7.87
C LYS A 55 3.46 -9.58 -7.91
N GLU A 56 3.18 -10.52 -7.03
CA GLU A 56 1.87 -11.18 -6.94
C GLU A 56 0.77 -10.15 -6.63
N ALA A 57 0.98 -9.28 -5.67
CA ALA A 57 0.03 -8.23 -5.33
C ALA A 57 -0.22 -7.26 -6.49
N LEU A 58 0.84 -6.87 -7.21
CA LEU A 58 0.73 -6.02 -8.40
C LEU A 58 -0.01 -6.73 -9.53
N ASN A 59 0.30 -8.00 -9.79
CA ASN A 59 -0.40 -8.78 -10.81
C ASN A 59 -1.89 -8.92 -10.50
N ASN A 60 -2.25 -9.15 -9.25
CA ASN A 60 -3.66 -9.22 -8.83
C ASN A 60 -4.37 -7.89 -9.11
N GLN A 61 -3.75 -6.77 -8.75
CA GLN A 61 -4.30 -5.44 -9.02
C GLN A 61 -4.43 -5.14 -10.53
N MET A 62 -3.44 -5.55 -11.31
CA MET A 62 -3.48 -5.37 -12.76
C MET A 62 -4.56 -6.23 -13.41
N SER A 63 -4.74 -7.46 -12.93
CA SER A 63 -5.81 -8.34 -13.42
C SER A 63 -7.20 -7.74 -13.18
N GLU A 64 -7.41 -7.11 -12.04
CA GLU A 64 -8.67 -6.40 -11.75
C GLU A 64 -8.94 -5.24 -12.72
N ARG A 65 -7.89 -4.64 -13.27
CA ARG A 65 -7.96 -3.58 -14.27
C ARG A 65 -7.93 -4.09 -15.71
N ASN A 66 -7.97 -5.41 -15.92
CA ASN A 66 -7.78 -6.05 -17.23
C ASN A 66 -6.46 -5.67 -17.91
N MET A 67 -5.42 -5.49 -17.10
CA MET A 67 -4.07 -5.15 -17.55
C MET A 67 -3.11 -6.30 -17.31
N SER A 68 -2.08 -6.35 -18.12
CA SER A 68 -0.96 -7.28 -17.95
C SER A 68 0.35 -6.53 -18.16
N ILE A 69 1.29 -6.72 -17.23
CA ILE A 69 2.61 -6.12 -17.31
C ILE A 69 3.65 -7.24 -17.37
N ASP A 70 4.58 -7.13 -18.31
CA ASP A 70 5.65 -8.11 -18.50
C ASP A 70 6.54 -8.15 -17.23
N GLU A 71 6.94 -9.34 -16.83
CA GLU A 71 7.79 -9.55 -15.67
C GLU A 71 9.11 -8.78 -15.75
N LYS A 72 9.64 -8.59 -16.96
CA LYS A 72 10.87 -7.79 -17.18
C LYS A 72 10.70 -6.34 -16.75
N VAL A 73 9.49 -5.78 -16.93
CA VAL A 73 9.18 -4.42 -16.48
C VAL A 73 9.17 -4.35 -14.96
N TYR A 74 8.54 -5.29 -14.29
CA TYR A 74 8.58 -5.35 -12.82
C TYR A 74 10.01 -5.46 -12.30
N SER A 75 10.79 -6.36 -12.86
CA SER A 75 12.19 -6.55 -12.45
C SER A 75 13.02 -5.29 -12.64
N TYR A 76 12.78 -4.57 -13.74
CA TYR A 76 13.42 -3.29 -14.01
C TYR A 76 13.01 -2.21 -12.98
N LEU A 77 11.73 -2.11 -12.65
CA LEU A 77 11.22 -1.17 -11.66
C LEU A 77 11.78 -1.46 -10.26
N PHE A 78 11.86 -2.72 -9.87
CA PHE A 78 12.43 -3.12 -8.57
C PHE A 78 13.91 -2.75 -8.46
N LYS A 79 14.65 -2.87 -9.55
CA LYS A 79 16.08 -2.57 -9.59
C LYS A 79 16.37 -1.07 -9.65
N HIS A 80 15.59 -0.30 -10.39
CA HIS A 80 15.94 1.08 -10.74
C HIS A 80 15.00 2.14 -10.19
N TYR A 81 13.84 1.77 -9.67
CA TYR A 81 12.85 2.71 -9.17
C TYR A 81 12.54 2.51 -7.68
N SER A 82 11.78 1.47 -7.36
CA SER A 82 11.38 1.19 -5.98
C SER A 82 10.91 -0.25 -5.81
N ARG A 83 10.93 -0.73 -4.56
CA ARG A 83 10.28 -1.97 -4.13
C ARG A 83 9.05 -1.73 -3.28
N ASP A 84 8.75 -0.48 -2.97
CA ASP A 84 7.55 -0.10 -2.23
C ASP A 84 6.31 -0.19 -3.12
N ILE A 85 5.32 -0.98 -2.68
CA ILE A 85 4.12 -1.24 -3.48
C ILE A 85 3.32 0.03 -3.77
N SER A 86 3.26 0.98 -2.83
CA SER A 86 2.53 2.23 -3.03
C SER A 86 3.15 3.10 -4.11
N LEU A 87 4.49 3.17 -4.12
CA LEU A 87 5.23 3.90 -5.16
C LEU A 87 5.13 3.19 -6.51
N LEU A 88 5.19 1.86 -6.51
CA LEU A 88 5.05 1.07 -7.72
C LEU A 88 3.67 1.21 -8.36
N LEU A 89 2.60 1.21 -7.57
CA LEU A 89 1.24 1.43 -8.06
C LEU A 89 1.09 2.81 -8.71
N LYS A 90 1.63 3.85 -8.08
CA LYS A 90 1.63 5.21 -8.66
C LYS A 90 2.43 5.28 -9.97
N ALA A 91 3.58 4.59 -10.01
CA ALA A 91 4.39 4.51 -11.22
C ALA A 91 3.63 3.79 -12.35
N ILE A 92 2.98 2.69 -12.04
CA ILE A 92 2.17 1.93 -13.01
C ILE A 92 1.02 2.77 -13.54
N ASP A 93 0.33 3.53 -12.69
CA ASP A 93 -0.73 4.45 -13.13
C ASP A 93 -0.21 5.46 -14.17
N ARG A 94 0.97 6.04 -13.93
CA ARG A 94 1.62 6.96 -14.89
C ARG A 94 2.01 6.26 -16.18
N LEU A 95 2.52 5.04 -16.09
CA LEU A 95 2.89 4.24 -17.26
C LEU A 95 1.67 3.82 -18.08
N ASP A 96 0.58 3.47 -17.41
CA ASP A 96 -0.68 3.13 -18.06
C ASP A 96 -1.23 4.32 -18.86
N GLU A 97 -1.30 5.48 -18.23
CA GLU A 97 -1.73 6.72 -18.89
C GLU A 97 -0.86 7.04 -20.10
N ALA A 98 0.46 6.98 -19.93
CA ALA A 98 1.41 7.24 -21.01
C ALA A 98 1.29 6.20 -22.14
N SER A 99 1.08 4.94 -21.80
CA SER A 99 0.91 3.87 -22.80
C SER A 99 -0.35 4.07 -23.64
N MET A 100 -1.43 4.49 -23.01
CA MET A 100 -2.69 4.81 -23.72
C MET A 100 -2.51 6.02 -24.66
N GLN A 101 -1.87 7.08 -24.22
CA GLN A 101 -1.60 8.27 -25.04
C GLN A 101 -0.71 7.96 -26.23
N ALA A 102 0.32 7.15 -26.03
CA ALA A 102 1.27 6.75 -27.08
C ALA A 102 0.78 5.56 -27.92
N LYS A 103 -0.34 4.93 -27.55
CA LYS A 103 -0.86 3.71 -28.18
C LYS A 103 0.19 2.60 -28.23
N GLN A 104 0.94 2.43 -27.16
CA GLN A 104 2.00 1.44 -26.99
C GLN A 104 1.77 0.63 -25.72
N SER A 105 2.30 -0.59 -25.69
CA SER A 105 2.32 -1.39 -24.47
C SER A 105 3.29 -0.81 -23.45
N ILE A 106 3.05 -1.08 -22.16
CA ILE A 106 4.00 -0.73 -21.11
C ILE A 106 5.28 -1.55 -21.33
N SER A 107 6.41 -0.85 -21.41
CA SER A 107 7.72 -1.43 -21.74
C SER A 107 8.82 -0.77 -20.90
N ILE A 108 10.00 -1.39 -20.88
CA ILE A 108 11.17 -0.80 -20.23
C ILE A 108 11.55 0.57 -20.85
N PRO A 109 11.60 0.74 -22.18
CA PRO A 109 11.84 2.07 -22.74
C PRO A 109 10.83 3.13 -22.31
N LEU A 110 9.55 2.78 -22.25
CA LEU A 110 8.51 3.68 -21.76
C LEU A 110 8.73 4.03 -20.28
N ALA A 111 9.06 3.05 -19.46
CA ALA A 111 9.35 3.26 -18.04
C ALA A 111 10.54 4.20 -17.83
N LYS A 112 11.61 4.02 -18.59
CA LYS A 112 12.77 4.92 -18.56
C LYS A 112 12.39 6.36 -18.86
N LYS A 113 11.59 6.57 -19.88
CA LYS A 113 11.17 7.90 -20.32
C LYS A 113 10.25 8.58 -19.32
N ILE A 114 9.23 7.87 -18.83
CA ILE A 114 8.16 8.45 -18.01
C ILE A 114 8.59 8.62 -16.56
N LEU A 115 9.41 7.73 -16.04
CA LEU A 115 9.86 7.73 -14.65
C LEU A 115 11.25 8.37 -14.48
N ASP A 116 11.91 8.70 -15.59
CA ASP A 116 13.26 9.29 -15.57
C ASP A 116 14.28 8.43 -14.83
N ILE A 117 14.33 7.17 -15.21
CA ILE A 117 15.19 6.15 -14.56
C ILE A 117 16.11 5.44 -15.53
#